data_fe22caca27bec97c67e66633338bbe89
#
_entry.id   fe22caca27bec97c67e66633338bbe89
#
_cell.length_a   1.000
_cell.length_b   1.000
_cell.length_c   1.000
_cell.angle_alpha   90.00
_cell.angle_beta   90.00
_cell.angle_gamma   90.00
#
_symmetry.space_group_name_H-M   'P 1'
#
loop_
_entity.id
_entity.type
_entity.pdbx_description
1 polymer ?
#
loop_
_entity_poly.entity_id
_entity_poly.type
_entity_poly.pdbx_seq_one_letter_code
_entity_poly.pdbx_strand_id
1 'polypeptide(L)'
;MKKILKSTLVVVLALALLSSFSVCFAATEKKHLDYGSYVLLGDSIACGWSDIEEKDTSFTRVEGSYGVFLADDLGIAPENYHPRACIGFRTLEIRYMLEDDFEGDRFMFYSIDQDRVDREIPAIRKEIAEAGIITLNVGGNDWGSFLGWHVFEILDSFEETNEEFLTQARAYLEQAGTAKDTINTLIDIATYAGCLEQLIKVLPQALNEGLINYTTNWNIMIEDILALNPDVTLVVVGMFDTALQDESMEGNETGGIQDVATKVEVGQHIVDVANITMKESAEKYGYIFIDPVGTKCELQHPSRAGHRHIADLILAALPHADFPYADVELGSKEYRAIEYMWVNDIMAGASETEFAPNAALTKGALENALAKLAGEEATSTDDTNAKRIDVIKAVMNAGEDATFMAKLKAFAYAVECFINNFKFNFLSPITRAEAAVILYGYINL
;
A
#
# COMPACT_ATOMS: atom_id res chain seq x y z
N MET A 1 -7.32 38.48 -42.52
CA MET A 1 -8.68 38.15 -42.06
C MET A 1 -8.98 36.65 -42.05
N LYS A 2 -8.90 35.89 -43.16
CA LYS A 2 -9.25 34.45 -43.18
C LYS A 2 -8.40 33.54 -42.25
N LYS A 3 -7.13 33.86 -41.93
CA LYS A 3 -6.30 33.07 -40.98
C LYS A 3 -6.68 33.33 -39.51
N ILE A 4 -7.02 34.56 -39.16
CA ILE A 4 -7.44 34.92 -37.79
C ILE A 4 -8.81 34.29 -37.50
N LEU A 5 -9.72 34.29 -38.46
CA LEU A 5 -11.06 33.68 -38.29
C LEU A 5 -10.96 32.14 -38.05
N LYS A 6 -10.02 31.44 -38.72
CA LYS A 6 -9.79 30.02 -38.50
C LYS A 6 -9.18 29.72 -37.13
N SER A 7 -8.23 30.53 -36.66
CA SER A 7 -7.64 30.36 -35.30
C SER A 7 -8.66 30.64 -34.20
N THR A 8 -9.51 31.65 -34.36
CA THR A 8 -10.56 31.99 -33.40
C THR A 8 -11.63 30.88 -33.35
N LEU A 9 -11.99 30.28 -34.49
CA LEU A 9 -12.96 29.19 -34.57
C LEU A 9 -12.41 27.91 -33.90
N VAL A 10 -11.13 27.61 -34.06
CA VAL A 10 -10.47 26.45 -33.37
C VAL A 10 -10.40 26.65 -31.86
N VAL A 11 -10.09 27.87 -31.40
CA VAL A 11 -10.07 28.16 -29.95
C VAL A 11 -11.48 28.12 -29.34
N VAL A 12 -12.49 28.61 -30.04
CA VAL A 12 -13.90 28.55 -29.59
C VAL A 12 -14.41 27.10 -29.58
N LEU A 13 -14.05 26.29 -30.58
CA LEU A 13 -14.37 24.86 -30.60
C LEU A 13 -13.62 24.08 -29.51
N ALA A 14 -12.35 24.39 -29.23
CA ALA A 14 -11.59 23.80 -28.14
C ALA A 14 -12.16 24.18 -26.75
N LEU A 15 -12.58 25.45 -26.58
CA LEU A 15 -13.26 25.91 -25.37
C LEU A 15 -14.68 25.32 -25.22
N ALA A 16 -15.40 25.13 -26.31
CA ALA A 16 -16.70 24.45 -26.30
C ALA A 16 -16.58 22.96 -26.04
N LEU A 17 -15.52 22.31 -26.51
CA LEU A 17 -15.20 20.92 -26.16
C LEU A 17 -14.76 20.80 -24.70
N LEU A 18 -13.95 21.72 -24.18
CA LEU A 18 -13.57 21.76 -22.77
C LEU A 18 -14.76 22.07 -21.84
N SER A 19 -15.74 22.87 -22.28
CA SER A 19 -16.95 23.12 -21.51
C SER A 19 -18.00 22.00 -21.62
N SER A 20 -17.97 21.17 -22.66
CA SER A 20 -18.83 19.98 -22.75
C SER A 20 -18.31 18.77 -21.94
N PHE A 21 -17.03 18.77 -21.54
CA PHE A 21 -16.50 17.79 -20.58
C PHE A 21 -16.83 18.14 -19.10
N SER A 22 -17.48 19.27 -18.85
CA SER A 22 -18.07 19.61 -17.55
C SER A 22 -19.58 19.31 -17.51
N VAL A 23 -20.05 18.26 -18.19
CA VAL A 23 -21.23 17.56 -17.70
C VAL A 23 -20.71 16.72 -16.54
N CYS A 24 -20.56 17.39 -15.41
CA CYS A 24 -20.61 16.77 -14.12
C CYS A 24 -21.91 15.95 -14.11
N PHE A 25 -21.81 14.64 -14.39
CA PHE A 25 -22.72 13.74 -13.73
C PHE A 25 -22.53 14.09 -12.27
N ALA A 26 -23.52 14.70 -11.64
CA ALA A 26 -23.70 14.57 -10.21
C ALA A 26 -23.99 13.07 -10.00
N ALA A 27 -22.95 12.25 -10.03
CA ALA A 27 -22.97 10.95 -9.43
C ALA A 27 -23.46 11.26 -8.02
N THR A 28 -24.60 10.76 -7.64
CA THR A 28 -25.05 10.76 -6.24
C THR A 28 -23.84 10.19 -5.51
N GLU A 29 -23.23 11.02 -4.68
CA GLU A 29 -22.02 10.67 -3.94
C GLU A 29 -22.36 9.42 -3.13
N LYS A 30 -21.81 8.28 -3.51
CA LYS A 30 -22.14 6.98 -2.92
C LYS A 30 -21.56 6.96 -1.53
N LYS A 31 -22.40 6.71 -0.54
CA LYS A 31 -22.07 6.93 0.85
C LYS A 31 -21.44 5.68 1.46
N HIS A 32 -20.25 5.82 2.08
CA HIS A 32 -19.64 4.73 2.84
C HIS A 32 -20.48 4.34 4.07
N LEU A 33 -20.15 3.16 4.65
CA LEU A 33 -20.72 2.73 5.92
C LEU A 33 -20.37 3.74 7.03
N ASP A 34 -21.29 3.89 8.00
CA ASP A 34 -21.00 4.64 9.22
C ASP A 34 -20.22 3.73 10.18
N TYR A 35 -18.94 3.97 10.30
CA TYR A 35 -18.06 3.16 11.15
C TYR A 35 -18.09 3.57 12.63
N GLY A 36 -18.58 4.75 12.94
CA GLY A 36 -18.69 5.27 14.32
C GLY A 36 -17.34 5.53 15.00
N SER A 37 -16.39 4.60 14.96
CA SER A 37 -15.08 4.68 15.60
C SER A 37 -13.97 4.12 14.69
N TYR A 38 -12.79 4.77 14.72
CA TYR A 38 -11.63 4.41 13.91
C TYR A 38 -10.36 4.28 14.76
N VAL A 39 -9.68 3.14 14.69
CA VAL A 39 -8.37 2.90 15.31
C VAL A 39 -7.30 2.80 14.21
N LEU A 40 -6.25 3.59 14.35
CA LEU A 40 -5.07 3.57 13.48
C LEU A 40 -3.94 2.83 14.17
N LEU A 41 -3.54 1.66 13.67
CA LEU A 41 -2.41 0.87 14.14
C LEU A 41 -1.24 0.94 13.17
N GLY A 42 -0.04 0.84 13.66
CA GLY A 42 1.15 0.71 12.83
C GLY A 42 2.39 1.41 13.35
N ASP A 43 3.28 1.75 12.41
CA ASP A 43 4.59 2.33 12.67
C ASP A 43 4.67 3.83 12.35
N SER A 44 5.87 4.32 11.99
CA SER A 44 6.13 5.73 11.66
C SER A 44 5.29 6.23 10.47
N ILE A 45 5.04 5.40 9.47
CA ILE A 45 4.20 5.76 8.32
C ILE A 45 2.75 6.00 8.80
N ALA A 46 2.22 5.08 9.60
CA ALA A 46 0.87 5.20 10.13
C ALA A 46 0.73 6.43 11.04
N CYS A 47 1.68 6.69 11.92
CA CYS A 47 1.60 7.84 12.82
C CYS A 47 1.92 9.20 12.16
N GLY A 48 2.18 9.22 10.85
CA GLY A 48 2.40 10.47 10.11
C GLY A 48 3.73 11.15 10.46
N TRP A 49 4.79 10.37 10.70
CA TRP A 49 6.14 10.89 10.90
C TRP A 49 6.62 11.65 9.66
N SER A 50 7.36 12.73 9.89
CA SER A 50 8.03 13.52 8.85
C SER A 50 9.53 13.54 9.10
N ASP A 51 10.31 13.16 8.12
CA ASP A 51 11.79 13.22 8.16
C ASP A 51 12.32 14.67 8.20
N ILE A 52 11.45 15.66 7.92
CA ILE A 52 11.80 17.07 7.94
C ILE A 52 11.59 17.70 9.33
N GLU A 53 10.45 17.34 9.97
CA GLU A 53 10.08 17.92 11.26
C GLU A 53 10.69 17.17 12.45
N GLU A 54 11.00 15.89 12.29
CA GLU A 54 11.60 15.00 13.30
C GLU A 54 10.91 15.07 14.68
N LYS A 55 9.58 15.23 14.68
CA LYS A 55 8.78 15.35 15.90
C LYS A 55 8.15 14.02 16.25
N ASP A 56 8.20 13.63 17.55
CA ASP A 56 7.46 12.44 18.01
C ASP A 56 5.96 12.56 17.75
N THR A 57 5.47 11.69 16.88
CA THR A 57 4.06 11.60 16.45
C THR A 57 3.36 10.36 17.02
N SER A 58 4.05 9.56 17.84
CA SER A 58 3.52 8.33 18.42
C SER A 58 2.28 8.58 19.26
N PHE A 59 1.22 7.80 19.03
CA PHE A 59 -0.10 7.90 19.71
C PHE A 59 -0.71 9.30 19.65
N THR A 60 -0.48 10.02 18.55
CA THR A 60 -0.91 11.42 18.42
C THR A 60 -1.68 11.62 17.12
N ARG A 61 -2.72 12.46 17.14
CA ARG A 61 -3.38 12.94 15.94
C ARG A 61 -2.44 13.89 15.20
N VAL A 62 -2.08 13.54 13.95
CA VAL A 62 -1.17 14.34 13.11
C VAL A 62 -1.92 14.85 11.89
N GLU A 63 -2.10 16.16 11.82
CA GLU A 63 -2.78 16.80 10.68
C GLU A 63 -2.02 16.58 9.39
N GLY A 64 -2.72 16.05 8.37
CA GLY A 64 -2.13 15.71 7.07
C GLY A 64 -1.60 14.29 6.97
N SER A 65 -1.71 13.47 8.04
CA SER A 65 -1.51 12.02 7.93
C SER A 65 -2.70 11.34 7.24
N TYR A 66 -2.49 10.16 6.68
CA TYR A 66 -3.57 9.42 6.03
C TYR A 66 -4.69 9.04 7.00
N GLY A 67 -4.35 8.77 8.27
CA GLY A 67 -5.34 8.48 9.29
C GLY A 67 -6.30 9.62 9.54
N VAL A 68 -5.79 10.87 9.58
CA VAL A 68 -6.63 12.06 9.75
C VAL A 68 -7.44 12.34 8.49
N PHE A 69 -6.85 12.23 7.29
CA PHE A 69 -7.60 12.38 6.04
C PHE A 69 -8.76 11.39 5.96
N LEU A 70 -8.50 10.11 6.29
CA LEU A 70 -9.53 9.08 6.26
C LEU A 70 -10.63 9.33 7.31
N ALA A 71 -10.25 9.72 8.54
CA ALA A 71 -11.22 10.05 9.59
C ALA A 71 -12.15 11.20 9.17
N ASP A 72 -11.58 12.25 8.58
CA ASP A 72 -12.34 13.43 8.13
C ASP A 72 -13.28 13.06 6.96
N ASP A 73 -12.81 12.28 5.97
CA ASP A 73 -13.60 11.84 4.82
C ASP A 73 -14.75 10.88 5.21
N LEU A 74 -14.54 10.05 6.23
CA LEU A 74 -15.57 9.16 6.78
C LEU A 74 -16.50 9.86 7.78
N GLY A 75 -16.22 11.13 8.12
CA GLY A 75 -17.01 11.87 9.11
C GLY A 75 -16.86 11.35 10.53
N ILE A 76 -15.75 10.70 10.86
CA ILE A 76 -15.43 10.21 12.22
C ILE A 76 -15.16 11.42 13.11
N ALA A 77 -15.90 11.54 14.21
CA ALA A 77 -15.69 12.60 15.18
C ALA A 77 -14.28 12.49 15.81
N PRO A 78 -13.60 13.64 16.11
CA PRO A 78 -12.24 13.61 16.64
C PRO A 78 -12.04 12.75 17.88
N GLU A 79 -13.04 12.65 18.76
CA GLU A 79 -13.04 11.83 19.97
C GLU A 79 -13.16 10.33 19.69
N ASN A 80 -13.60 9.95 18.49
CA ASN A 80 -13.75 8.57 18.03
C ASN A 80 -12.62 8.14 17.09
N TYR A 81 -11.65 9.00 16.83
CA TYR A 81 -10.42 8.68 16.11
C TYR A 81 -9.29 8.40 17.09
N HIS A 82 -8.79 7.17 17.10
CA HIS A 82 -7.80 6.67 18.05
C HIS A 82 -6.47 6.36 17.32
N PRO A 83 -5.53 7.33 17.24
CA PRO A 83 -4.20 7.09 16.67
C PRO A 83 -3.37 6.26 17.64
N ARG A 84 -3.17 4.97 17.34
CA ARG A 84 -2.44 4.00 18.16
C ARG A 84 -1.20 3.44 17.45
N ALA A 85 -0.72 4.16 16.44
CA ALA A 85 0.55 3.91 15.79
C ALA A 85 1.71 4.52 16.58
N CYS A 86 2.88 3.88 16.51
CA CYS A 86 4.09 4.34 17.19
C CYS A 86 5.32 4.18 16.30
N ILE A 87 6.18 5.18 16.29
CA ILE A 87 7.46 5.19 15.55
C ILE A 87 8.29 3.97 15.95
N GLY A 88 8.79 3.24 14.97
CA GLY A 88 9.68 2.09 15.21
C GLY A 88 8.95 0.78 15.53
N PHE A 89 7.61 0.74 15.58
CA PHE A 89 6.88 -0.50 15.83
C PHE A 89 7.11 -1.52 14.71
N ARG A 90 7.29 -2.77 15.14
CA ARG A 90 7.28 -3.99 14.32
C ARG A 90 5.97 -4.74 14.56
N THR A 91 5.77 -5.82 13.86
CA THR A 91 4.67 -6.77 14.13
C THR A 91 4.69 -7.25 15.59
N LEU A 92 5.88 -7.41 16.18
CA LEU A 92 6.06 -7.82 17.57
C LEU A 92 5.51 -6.83 18.60
N GLU A 93 5.72 -5.53 18.42
CA GLU A 93 5.20 -4.51 19.32
C GLU A 93 3.68 -4.41 19.23
N ILE A 94 3.08 -4.62 18.04
CA ILE A 94 1.63 -4.71 17.90
C ILE A 94 1.10 -5.93 18.69
N ARG A 95 1.68 -7.12 18.52
CA ARG A 95 1.32 -8.32 19.27
C ARG A 95 1.44 -8.09 20.78
N TYR A 96 2.53 -7.47 21.24
CA TYR A 96 2.72 -7.13 22.65
C TYR A 96 1.56 -6.31 23.23
N MET A 97 1.02 -5.39 22.46
CA MET A 97 -0.15 -4.62 22.92
C MET A 97 -1.43 -5.45 22.99
N LEU A 98 -1.52 -6.53 22.21
CA LEU A 98 -2.74 -7.35 22.07
C LEU A 98 -2.76 -8.58 22.98
N GLU A 99 -1.60 -9.19 23.27
CA GLU A 99 -1.48 -10.44 24.02
C GLU A 99 -1.25 -10.17 25.51
N ASP A 100 -1.95 -10.92 26.39
CA ASP A 100 -1.77 -10.81 27.85
C ASP A 100 -0.45 -11.43 28.32
N ASP A 101 -0.05 -12.56 27.71
CA ASP A 101 1.11 -13.35 28.09
C ASP A 101 2.16 -13.35 26.95
N PHE A 102 2.43 -12.16 26.38
CA PHE A 102 3.39 -12.05 25.28
C PHE A 102 4.80 -12.47 25.70
N GLU A 103 5.32 -13.50 25.04
CA GLU A 103 6.69 -13.98 25.17
C GLU A 103 7.46 -13.67 23.88
N GLY A 104 8.11 -12.53 23.80
CA GLY A 104 8.89 -12.14 22.63
C GLY A 104 9.90 -11.04 22.94
N ASP A 105 10.86 -10.85 22.04
CA ASP A 105 11.79 -9.72 22.09
C ASP A 105 11.10 -8.46 21.58
N ARG A 106 10.97 -7.47 22.45
CA ARG A 106 10.21 -6.25 22.22
C ARG A 106 11.09 -5.02 22.39
N PHE A 107 10.65 -3.91 21.77
CA PHE A 107 11.30 -2.62 21.90
C PHE A 107 12.78 -2.63 21.47
N MET A 108 13.07 -3.21 20.31
CA MET A 108 14.41 -3.21 19.74
C MET A 108 14.91 -1.79 19.44
N PHE A 109 14.02 -0.83 19.20
CA PHE A 109 14.39 0.56 19.03
C PHE A 109 14.41 1.30 20.38
N TYR A 110 15.55 1.84 20.74
CA TYR A 110 15.75 2.61 21.99
C TYR A 110 14.91 3.90 22.08
N SER A 111 14.35 4.37 20.94
CA SER A 111 13.50 5.55 20.91
C SER A 111 12.05 5.31 21.38
N ILE A 112 11.66 4.05 21.57
CA ILE A 112 10.30 3.71 22.03
C ILE A 112 10.22 3.86 23.54
N ASP A 113 9.31 4.74 24.01
CA ASP A 113 8.98 4.88 25.44
C ASP A 113 8.06 3.72 25.86
N GLN A 114 8.69 2.65 26.37
CA GLN A 114 8.00 1.45 26.82
C GLN A 114 6.97 1.74 27.90
N ASP A 115 7.29 2.59 28.88
CA ASP A 115 6.36 2.95 29.97
C ASP A 115 5.11 3.67 29.43
N ARG A 116 5.26 4.43 28.35
CA ARG A 116 4.12 5.06 27.69
C ARG A 116 3.26 4.01 27.00
N VAL A 117 3.86 3.08 26.25
CA VAL A 117 3.13 1.98 25.59
C VAL A 117 2.35 1.18 26.61
N ASP A 118 3.00 0.75 27.70
CA ASP A 118 2.38 -0.06 28.76
C ASP A 118 1.16 0.62 29.39
N ARG A 119 1.21 1.94 29.57
CA ARG A 119 0.06 2.72 30.08
C ARG A 119 -1.10 2.78 29.11
N GLU A 120 -0.84 2.76 27.80
CA GLU A 120 -1.88 2.88 26.76
C GLU A 120 -2.55 1.53 26.44
N ILE A 121 -1.93 0.38 26.73
CA ILE A 121 -2.44 -0.95 26.36
C ILE A 121 -3.91 -1.16 26.75
N PRO A 122 -4.37 -0.86 27.97
CA PRO A 122 -5.77 -1.09 28.33
C PRO A 122 -6.77 -0.28 27.49
N ALA A 123 -6.38 0.96 27.14
CA ALA A 123 -7.20 1.82 26.26
C ALA A 123 -7.18 1.30 24.82
N ILE A 124 -6.00 0.92 24.32
CA ILE A 124 -5.82 0.39 22.96
C ILE A 124 -6.69 -0.85 22.72
N ARG A 125 -6.64 -1.83 23.64
CA ARG A 125 -7.45 -3.06 23.53
C ARG A 125 -8.94 -2.78 23.54
N LYS A 126 -9.37 -1.88 24.41
CA LYS A 126 -10.78 -1.44 24.45
C LYS A 126 -11.21 -0.78 23.14
N GLU A 127 -10.40 0.14 22.65
CA GLU A 127 -10.70 0.86 21.40
C GLU A 127 -10.74 -0.08 20.21
N ILE A 128 -9.82 -1.06 20.12
CA ILE A 128 -9.84 -2.10 19.10
C ILE A 128 -11.14 -2.92 19.18
N ALA A 129 -11.55 -3.33 20.39
CA ALA A 129 -12.77 -4.09 20.60
C ALA A 129 -14.05 -3.32 20.22
N GLU A 130 -14.02 -1.99 20.25
CA GLU A 130 -15.16 -1.09 19.95
C GLU A 130 -15.05 -0.44 18.56
N ALA A 131 -13.98 -0.69 17.79
CA ALA A 131 -13.75 -0.05 16.51
C ALA A 131 -14.70 -0.54 15.42
N GLY A 132 -15.28 0.37 14.64
CA GLY A 132 -15.96 0.01 13.39
C GLY A 132 -14.98 -0.22 12.23
N ILE A 133 -13.86 0.52 12.25
CA ILE A 133 -12.78 0.36 11.26
C ILE A 133 -11.41 0.41 11.95
N ILE A 134 -10.51 -0.44 11.51
CA ILE A 134 -9.08 -0.41 11.88
C ILE A 134 -8.25 -0.34 10.61
N THR A 135 -7.28 0.59 10.55
CA THR A 135 -6.23 0.52 9.54
C THR A 135 -4.92 0.11 10.18
N LEU A 136 -4.17 -0.74 9.50
CA LEU A 136 -2.89 -1.28 9.94
C LEU A 136 -1.82 -1.07 8.85
N ASN A 137 -0.71 -0.41 9.21
CA ASN A 137 0.46 -0.30 8.36
C ASN A 137 1.72 -0.51 9.20
N VAL A 138 2.33 -1.68 9.08
CA VAL A 138 3.51 -2.11 9.83
C VAL A 138 4.29 -3.17 9.06
N GLY A 139 5.57 -3.28 9.32
CA GLY A 139 6.43 -4.31 8.73
C GLY A 139 7.81 -3.81 8.31
N GLY A 140 7.95 -2.54 7.92
CA GLY A 140 9.23 -1.96 7.53
C GLY A 140 10.31 -2.12 8.61
N ASN A 141 9.93 -1.94 9.85
CA ASN A 141 10.84 -2.07 10.98
C ASN A 141 11.19 -3.51 11.35
N ASP A 142 10.43 -4.50 10.91
CA ASP A 142 10.77 -5.91 11.13
C ASP A 142 12.10 -6.28 10.45
N TRP A 143 12.39 -5.72 9.27
CA TRP A 143 13.69 -5.89 8.62
C TRP A 143 14.71 -4.85 9.06
N GLY A 144 14.28 -3.59 9.17
CA GLY A 144 15.16 -2.47 9.52
C GLY A 144 15.84 -2.67 10.87
N SER A 145 15.15 -3.26 11.85
CA SER A 145 15.71 -3.51 13.17
C SER A 145 16.82 -4.56 13.16
N PHE A 146 16.65 -5.68 12.46
CA PHE A 146 17.70 -6.70 12.34
C PHE A 146 18.91 -6.20 11.59
N LEU A 147 18.69 -5.48 10.49
CA LEU A 147 19.78 -4.85 9.75
C LEU A 147 20.53 -3.82 10.62
N GLY A 148 19.81 -2.96 11.33
CA GLY A 148 20.37 -1.97 12.23
C GLY A 148 21.21 -2.60 13.35
N TRP A 149 20.70 -3.67 13.96
CA TRP A 149 21.43 -4.41 14.99
C TRP A 149 22.79 -4.92 14.48
N HIS A 150 22.80 -5.61 13.35
CA HIS A 150 24.04 -6.11 12.77
C HIS A 150 24.99 -4.97 12.36
N VAL A 151 24.47 -3.84 11.90
CA VAL A 151 25.29 -2.66 11.62
C VAL A 151 25.96 -2.15 12.90
N PHE A 152 25.25 -2.02 14.00
CA PHE A 152 25.82 -1.60 15.28
C PHE A 152 26.88 -2.58 15.79
N GLU A 153 26.60 -3.90 15.77
CA GLU A 153 27.59 -4.92 16.19
C GLU A 153 28.87 -4.84 15.35
N ILE A 154 28.74 -4.63 14.02
CA ILE A 154 29.89 -4.50 13.13
C ILE A 154 30.69 -3.23 13.45
N LEU A 155 30.03 -2.08 13.65
CA LEU A 155 30.69 -0.82 13.98
C LEU A 155 31.43 -0.91 15.29
N ASP A 156 30.79 -1.39 16.36
CA ASP A 156 31.39 -1.56 17.68
C ASP A 156 32.59 -2.51 17.62
N SER A 157 32.42 -3.66 16.95
CA SER A 157 33.51 -4.63 16.78
C SER A 157 34.68 -4.09 15.96
N PHE A 158 34.40 -3.27 14.93
CA PHE A 158 35.41 -2.64 14.12
C PHE A 158 36.20 -1.60 14.92
N GLU A 159 35.54 -0.76 15.68
CA GLU A 159 36.18 0.26 16.53
C GLU A 159 37.08 -0.39 17.58
N GLU A 160 36.58 -1.39 18.31
CA GLU A 160 37.37 -2.14 19.29
C GLU A 160 38.59 -2.82 18.68
N THR A 161 38.43 -3.47 17.53
CA THR A 161 39.51 -4.21 16.85
C THR A 161 40.56 -3.26 16.24
N ASN A 162 40.16 -2.07 15.82
CA ASN A 162 41.00 -1.11 15.11
C ASN A 162 41.35 0.13 15.94
N GLU A 163 41.04 0.19 17.24
CA GLU A 163 41.25 1.36 18.10
C GLU A 163 42.70 1.89 18.01
N GLU A 164 43.70 1.00 18.06
CA GLU A 164 45.11 1.38 17.97
C GLU A 164 45.42 2.02 16.60
N PHE A 165 44.93 1.42 15.51
CA PHE A 165 45.12 1.94 14.15
C PHE A 165 44.44 3.31 13.98
N LEU A 166 43.19 3.46 14.40
CA LEU A 166 42.42 4.71 14.27
C LEU A 166 43.10 5.81 15.12
N THR A 167 43.61 5.47 16.31
CA THR A 167 44.36 6.39 17.18
C THR A 167 45.65 6.85 16.52
N GLN A 168 46.43 5.94 15.94
CA GLN A 168 47.68 6.26 15.26
C GLN A 168 47.41 7.11 14.00
N ALA A 169 46.36 6.78 13.21
CA ALA A 169 45.96 7.54 12.04
C ALA A 169 45.58 8.98 12.41
N ARG A 170 44.78 9.15 13.48
CA ARG A 170 44.43 10.47 14.01
C ARG A 170 45.65 11.28 14.42
N ALA A 171 46.54 10.70 15.20
CA ALA A 171 47.76 11.35 15.64
C ALA A 171 48.67 11.77 14.46
N TYR A 172 48.78 10.93 13.44
CA TYR A 172 49.54 11.25 12.22
C TYR A 172 48.93 12.44 11.47
N LEU A 173 47.61 12.48 11.29
CA LEU A 173 46.92 13.57 10.61
C LEU A 173 47.02 14.89 11.39
N GLU A 174 46.94 14.85 12.72
CA GLU A 174 47.16 16.01 13.59
C GLU A 174 48.59 16.56 13.45
N GLN A 175 49.59 15.67 13.44
CA GLN A 175 50.99 16.05 13.24
C GLN A 175 51.22 16.65 11.85
N ALA A 176 50.47 16.20 10.85
CA ALA A 176 50.51 16.77 9.51
C ALA A 176 49.80 18.13 9.39
N GLY A 177 49.19 18.65 10.46
CA GLY A 177 48.50 19.92 10.48
C GLY A 177 47.12 19.91 9.84
N THR A 178 46.48 18.73 9.71
CA THR A 178 45.14 18.58 9.15
C THR A 178 44.10 19.18 10.11
N ALA A 179 43.14 19.90 9.58
CA ALA A 179 42.04 20.47 10.39
C ALA A 179 41.22 19.36 11.10
N LYS A 180 40.81 19.61 12.34
CA LYS A 180 40.13 18.65 13.20
C LYS A 180 38.88 18.04 12.55
N ASP A 181 38.03 18.87 11.90
CA ASP A 181 36.82 18.40 11.22
C ASP A 181 37.17 17.48 10.05
N THR A 182 38.22 17.79 9.29
CA THR A 182 38.71 16.95 8.21
C THR A 182 39.24 15.61 8.75
N ILE A 183 39.94 15.61 9.89
CA ILE A 183 40.42 14.39 10.55
C ILE A 183 39.23 13.50 10.92
N ASN A 184 38.20 14.06 11.58
CA ASN A 184 37.00 13.32 11.96
C ASN A 184 36.34 12.69 10.71
N THR A 185 36.11 13.48 9.69
CA THR A 185 35.54 12.99 8.42
C THR A 185 36.37 11.86 7.81
N LEU A 186 37.71 11.95 7.80
CA LEU A 186 38.56 10.90 7.23
C LEU A 186 38.53 9.61 8.07
N ILE A 187 38.50 9.73 9.40
CA ILE A 187 38.36 8.58 10.31
C ILE A 187 37.01 7.91 10.13
N ASP A 188 35.93 8.69 10.07
CA ASP A 188 34.58 8.16 9.84
C ASP A 188 34.49 7.42 8.49
N ILE A 189 35.01 7.99 7.41
CA ILE A 189 35.07 7.33 6.09
C ILE A 189 35.89 6.02 6.18
N ALA A 190 37.00 6.00 6.87
CA ALA A 190 37.84 4.80 7.01
C ALA A 190 37.11 3.71 7.81
N THR A 191 36.39 4.08 8.88
CA THR A 191 35.57 3.19 9.69
C THR A 191 34.45 2.59 8.86
N TYR A 192 33.66 3.41 8.17
CA TYR A 192 32.57 2.92 7.31
C TYR A 192 33.06 2.03 6.16
N ALA A 193 34.18 2.40 5.51
CA ALA A 193 34.75 1.58 4.44
C ALA A 193 35.24 0.23 4.96
N GLY A 194 35.84 0.20 6.17
CA GLY A 194 36.26 -1.06 6.80
C GLY A 194 35.11 -1.97 7.20
N CYS A 195 33.97 -1.40 7.59
CA CYS A 195 32.77 -2.15 7.96
C CYS A 195 31.98 -2.68 6.75
N LEU A 196 32.08 -2.06 5.59
CA LEU A 196 31.24 -2.36 4.42
C LEU A 196 31.36 -3.83 3.98
N GLU A 197 32.55 -4.40 3.98
CA GLU A 197 32.75 -5.80 3.61
C GLU A 197 32.06 -6.77 4.59
N GLN A 198 32.08 -6.43 5.88
CA GLN A 198 31.41 -7.23 6.92
C GLN A 198 29.90 -7.10 6.78
N LEU A 199 29.41 -5.88 6.56
CA LEU A 199 27.99 -5.62 6.35
C LEU A 199 27.43 -6.42 5.17
N ILE A 200 28.13 -6.45 4.03
CA ILE A 200 27.72 -7.24 2.86
C ILE A 200 27.62 -8.74 3.21
N LYS A 201 28.47 -9.25 4.08
CA LYS A 201 28.43 -10.67 4.50
C LYS A 201 27.25 -11.01 5.40
N VAL A 202 26.83 -10.10 6.28
CA VAL A 202 25.73 -10.32 7.23
C VAL A 202 24.37 -9.92 6.67
N LEU A 203 24.32 -9.11 5.62
CA LEU A 203 23.07 -8.62 5.03
C LEU A 203 22.09 -9.74 4.69
N PRO A 204 22.47 -10.85 4.02
CA PRO A 204 21.53 -11.95 3.74
C PRO A 204 20.97 -12.58 5.00
N GLN A 205 21.76 -12.69 6.07
CA GLN A 205 21.31 -13.22 7.37
C GLN A 205 20.30 -12.28 8.02
N ALA A 206 20.63 -10.99 8.13
CA ALA A 206 19.76 -9.97 8.73
C ALA A 206 18.40 -9.89 8.02
N LEU A 207 18.41 -9.91 6.68
CA LEU A 207 17.19 -9.90 5.90
C LEU A 207 16.35 -11.17 6.10
N ASN A 208 16.98 -12.33 6.19
CA ASN A 208 16.28 -13.59 6.44
C ASN A 208 15.70 -13.64 7.86
N GLU A 209 16.41 -13.14 8.87
CA GLU A 209 15.92 -13.02 10.25
C GLU A 209 14.69 -12.10 10.32
N GLY A 210 14.75 -10.94 9.66
CA GLY A 210 13.63 -10.02 9.56
C GLY A 210 12.42 -10.64 8.84
N LEU A 211 12.65 -11.38 7.77
CA LEU A 211 11.59 -12.06 7.03
C LEU A 211 10.93 -13.16 7.89
N ILE A 212 11.72 -13.98 8.57
CA ILE A 212 11.20 -15.01 9.47
C ILE A 212 10.38 -14.37 10.60
N ASN A 213 10.89 -13.29 11.20
CA ASN A 213 10.19 -12.57 12.24
C ASN A 213 8.84 -12.05 11.72
N TYR A 214 8.85 -11.35 10.62
CA TYR A 214 7.65 -10.79 10.00
C TYR A 214 6.62 -11.87 9.66
N THR A 215 6.99 -12.88 8.88
CA THR A 215 6.06 -13.93 8.42
C THR A 215 5.50 -14.78 9.56
N THR A 216 6.29 -14.98 10.61
CA THR A 216 5.86 -15.70 11.80
C THR A 216 4.83 -14.90 12.59
N ASN A 217 5.04 -13.60 12.73
CA ASN A 217 4.21 -12.75 13.59
C ASN A 217 2.97 -12.20 12.88
N TRP A 218 3.01 -12.07 11.54
CA TRP A 218 1.94 -11.43 10.78
C TRP A 218 0.57 -12.04 11.02
N ASN A 219 0.43 -13.33 10.80
CA ASN A 219 -0.86 -14.01 10.97
C ASN A 219 -1.35 -14.04 12.41
N ILE A 220 -0.44 -14.17 13.37
CA ILE A 220 -0.78 -14.15 14.80
C ILE A 220 -1.35 -12.78 15.17
N MET A 221 -0.68 -11.71 14.76
CA MET A 221 -1.13 -10.33 14.97
C MET A 221 -2.53 -10.08 14.39
N ILE A 222 -2.82 -10.58 13.19
CA ILE A 222 -4.14 -10.47 12.58
C ILE A 222 -5.17 -11.27 13.37
N GLU A 223 -4.85 -12.49 13.80
CA GLU A 223 -5.72 -13.32 14.63
C GLU A 223 -6.05 -12.63 15.97
N ASP A 224 -5.08 -11.99 16.60
CA ASP A 224 -5.27 -11.24 17.84
C ASP A 224 -6.19 -10.04 17.69
N ILE A 225 -6.03 -9.26 16.61
CA ILE A 225 -6.94 -8.14 16.29
C ILE A 225 -8.37 -8.66 16.10
N LEU A 226 -8.55 -9.71 15.31
CA LEU A 226 -9.86 -10.29 15.02
C LEU A 226 -10.46 -11.03 16.21
N ALA A 227 -9.63 -11.55 17.14
CA ALA A 227 -10.12 -12.12 18.39
C ALA A 227 -10.72 -11.07 19.33
N LEU A 228 -10.15 -9.84 19.33
CA LEU A 228 -10.71 -8.71 20.06
C LEU A 228 -11.97 -8.14 19.41
N ASN A 229 -12.02 -8.12 18.06
CA ASN A 229 -13.14 -7.56 17.33
C ASN A 229 -13.37 -8.32 16.00
N PRO A 230 -14.20 -9.39 16.02
CA PRO A 230 -14.43 -10.22 14.83
C PRO A 230 -15.25 -9.54 13.73
N ASP A 231 -15.97 -8.47 14.06
CA ASP A 231 -16.86 -7.77 13.12
C ASP A 231 -16.24 -6.49 12.53
N VAL A 232 -14.98 -6.20 12.88
CA VAL A 232 -14.30 -4.97 12.44
C VAL A 232 -14.03 -4.96 10.94
N THR A 233 -14.19 -3.80 10.31
CA THR A 233 -13.61 -3.57 8.98
C THR A 233 -12.10 -3.33 9.14
N LEU A 234 -11.30 -4.39 8.94
CA LEU A 234 -9.84 -4.30 9.00
C LEU A 234 -9.28 -3.98 7.62
N VAL A 235 -8.48 -2.91 7.53
CA VAL A 235 -7.77 -2.48 6.32
C VAL A 235 -6.27 -2.53 6.56
N VAL A 236 -5.57 -3.29 5.75
CA VAL A 236 -4.10 -3.39 5.79
C VAL A 236 -3.52 -2.63 4.62
N VAL A 237 -2.67 -1.66 4.93
CA VAL A 237 -1.89 -0.93 3.93
C VAL A 237 -0.56 -1.65 3.73
N GLY A 238 -0.31 -2.07 2.50
CA GLY A 238 0.89 -2.79 2.12
C GLY A 238 2.17 -1.96 2.27
N MET A 239 3.29 -2.61 2.08
CA MET A 239 4.59 -1.96 2.02
C MET A 239 4.85 -1.40 0.63
N PHE A 240 5.67 -0.35 0.57
CA PHE A 240 6.19 0.24 -0.67
C PHE A 240 7.65 0.62 -0.48
N ASP A 241 8.42 0.60 -1.57
CA ASP A 241 9.81 1.03 -1.54
C ASP A 241 9.87 2.56 -1.49
N THR A 242 10.13 3.10 -0.32
CA THR A 242 10.21 4.55 -0.10
C THR A 242 11.33 5.20 -0.90
N ALA A 243 12.43 4.47 -1.15
CA ALA A 243 13.54 4.99 -1.93
C ALA A 243 13.20 5.19 -3.43
N LEU A 244 12.28 4.38 -3.97
CA LEU A 244 11.79 4.53 -5.34
C LEU A 244 10.71 5.63 -5.47
N GLN A 245 10.13 6.07 -4.36
CA GLN A 245 9.03 7.04 -4.30
C GLN A 245 9.46 8.42 -3.78
N ASP A 246 10.77 8.62 -3.55
CA ASP A 246 11.32 9.86 -2.99
C ASP A 246 11.35 10.99 -4.04
N GLU A 247 10.48 11.99 -3.87
CA GLU A 247 10.41 13.17 -4.73
C GLU A 247 11.66 14.04 -4.67
N SER A 248 12.45 13.99 -3.59
CA SER A 248 13.69 14.76 -3.45
C SER A 248 14.80 14.27 -4.39
N MET A 249 14.65 13.06 -4.92
CA MET A 249 15.60 12.42 -5.83
C MET A 249 15.31 12.72 -7.30
N GLU A 250 14.13 13.29 -7.64
CA GLU A 250 13.83 13.74 -8.99
C GLU A 250 14.75 14.89 -9.41
N GLY A 251 15.78 14.56 -10.19
CA GLY A 251 16.71 15.55 -10.79
C GLY A 251 18.10 15.66 -10.18
N ASN A 252 18.43 14.89 -9.17
CA ASN A 252 19.79 14.83 -8.64
C ASN A 252 20.58 13.69 -9.31
N GLU A 253 21.32 14.01 -10.36
CA GLU A 253 22.35 13.14 -10.98
C GLU A 253 23.60 12.94 -10.09
N THR A 254 23.53 13.20 -8.80
CA THR A 254 24.67 13.00 -7.92
C THR A 254 24.74 11.55 -7.50
N GLY A 255 25.66 10.80 -8.14
CA GLY A 255 26.06 9.44 -7.81
C GLY A 255 26.47 9.27 -6.35
N GLY A 256 25.45 9.16 -5.49
CA GLY A 256 25.58 8.64 -4.15
C GLY A 256 25.44 7.12 -4.15
N ILE A 257 25.62 6.51 -3.00
CA ILE A 257 25.48 5.07 -2.74
C ILE A 257 24.14 4.45 -3.24
N GLN A 258 23.21 5.27 -3.72
CA GLN A 258 21.92 4.94 -4.30
C GLN A 258 21.99 4.29 -5.70
N ASP A 259 23.07 4.46 -6.43
CA ASP A 259 23.33 3.79 -7.72
C ASP A 259 23.67 2.30 -7.57
N VAL A 260 23.57 1.73 -6.37
CA VAL A 260 23.76 0.30 -6.20
C VAL A 260 22.45 -0.40 -6.58
N ALA A 261 22.37 -0.88 -7.82
CA ALA A 261 21.29 -1.71 -8.34
C ALA A 261 20.84 -2.81 -7.33
N THR A 262 21.80 -3.32 -6.55
CA THR A 262 21.60 -4.27 -5.46
C THR A 262 20.66 -3.75 -4.34
N LYS A 263 20.65 -2.45 -4.01
CA LYS A 263 19.75 -1.91 -2.97
C LYS A 263 18.30 -1.88 -3.46
N VAL A 264 18.10 -1.47 -4.70
CA VAL A 264 16.77 -1.44 -5.32
C VAL A 264 16.20 -2.85 -5.44
N GLU A 265 16.99 -3.82 -5.89
CA GLU A 265 16.56 -5.21 -6.01
C GLU A 265 16.24 -5.85 -4.66
N VAL A 266 17.05 -5.59 -3.62
CA VAL A 266 16.83 -6.15 -2.28
C VAL A 266 15.63 -5.49 -1.60
N GLY A 267 15.53 -4.17 -1.65
CA GLY A 267 14.37 -3.43 -1.10
C GLY A 267 13.07 -3.87 -1.74
N GLN A 268 13.03 -3.94 -3.08
CA GLN A 268 11.85 -4.39 -3.82
C GLN A 268 11.49 -5.85 -3.47
N HIS A 269 12.48 -6.74 -3.32
CA HIS A 269 12.22 -8.12 -2.94
C HIS A 269 11.58 -8.23 -1.54
N ILE A 270 12.01 -7.43 -0.58
CA ILE A 270 11.39 -7.37 0.76
C ILE A 270 9.93 -6.92 0.65
N VAL A 271 9.68 -5.83 -0.07
CA VAL A 271 8.34 -5.29 -0.31
C VAL A 271 7.45 -6.34 -0.97
N ASP A 272 7.95 -7.03 -1.99
CA ASP A 272 7.21 -8.07 -2.71
C ASP A 272 6.82 -9.23 -1.79
N VAL A 273 7.77 -9.74 -1.00
CA VAL A 273 7.50 -10.85 -0.06
C VAL A 273 6.52 -10.41 1.03
N ALA A 274 6.67 -9.22 1.58
CA ALA A 274 5.75 -8.69 2.58
C ALA A 274 4.33 -8.56 2.01
N ASN A 275 4.19 -7.96 0.84
CA ASN A 275 2.89 -7.77 0.21
C ASN A 275 2.25 -9.10 -0.23
N ILE A 276 3.03 -10.10 -0.66
CA ILE A 276 2.52 -11.45 -0.90
C ILE A 276 1.96 -12.04 0.39
N THR A 277 2.71 -11.97 1.51
CA THR A 277 2.26 -12.45 2.81
C THR A 277 0.96 -11.77 3.25
N MET A 278 0.86 -10.45 3.09
CA MET A 278 -0.35 -9.68 3.40
C MET A 278 -1.53 -10.09 2.50
N LYS A 279 -1.31 -10.26 1.19
CA LYS A 279 -2.35 -10.67 0.23
C LYS A 279 -2.89 -12.07 0.52
N GLU A 280 -2.01 -13.05 0.76
CA GLU A 280 -2.41 -14.42 1.14
C GLU A 280 -3.17 -14.44 2.48
N SER A 281 -2.71 -13.65 3.44
CA SER A 281 -3.37 -13.47 4.73
C SER A 281 -4.75 -12.80 4.56
N ALA A 282 -4.88 -11.81 3.66
CA ALA A 282 -6.18 -11.19 3.36
C ALA A 282 -7.18 -12.19 2.80
N GLU A 283 -6.74 -13.13 1.97
CA GLU A 283 -7.60 -14.22 1.48
C GLU A 283 -8.09 -15.14 2.60
N LYS A 284 -7.26 -15.36 3.64
CA LYS A 284 -7.58 -16.22 4.76
C LYS A 284 -8.52 -15.56 5.77
N TYR A 285 -8.27 -14.30 6.10
CA TYR A 285 -8.95 -13.61 7.20
C TYR A 285 -10.01 -12.59 6.75
N GLY A 286 -10.11 -12.31 5.45
CA GLY A 286 -11.15 -11.44 4.89
C GLY A 286 -10.93 -9.94 5.06
N TYR A 287 -9.75 -9.49 5.47
CA TYR A 287 -9.46 -8.06 5.57
C TYR A 287 -9.20 -7.41 4.20
N ILE A 288 -9.27 -6.09 4.17
CA ILE A 288 -9.00 -5.29 2.98
C ILE A 288 -7.50 -5.04 2.85
N PHE A 289 -6.87 -5.54 1.79
CA PHE A 289 -5.48 -5.21 1.44
C PHE A 289 -5.44 -4.03 0.47
N ILE A 290 -4.64 -3.03 0.77
CA ILE A 290 -4.37 -1.86 -0.08
C ILE A 290 -2.93 -1.92 -0.57
N ASP A 291 -2.75 -1.90 -1.89
CA ASP A 291 -1.44 -1.75 -2.50
C ASP A 291 -1.14 -0.24 -2.64
N PRO A 292 -0.17 0.31 -1.88
CA PRO A 292 0.08 1.74 -1.85
C PRO A 292 1.02 2.23 -2.97
N VAL A 293 1.01 1.57 -4.13
CA VAL A 293 1.80 1.97 -5.30
C VAL A 293 1.50 3.42 -5.67
N GLY A 294 2.55 4.19 -5.97
CA GLY A 294 2.43 5.60 -6.34
C GLY A 294 2.40 6.57 -5.15
N THR A 295 2.57 6.06 -3.92
CA THR A 295 2.72 6.91 -2.74
C THR A 295 3.99 7.74 -2.84
N LYS A 296 3.86 9.07 -2.85
CA LYS A 296 5.00 9.98 -2.90
C LYS A 296 5.63 10.16 -1.53
N CYS A 297 6.97 10.12 -1.48
CA CYS A 297 7.74 10.23 -0.25
C CYS A 297 8.64 11.47 -0.24
N GLU A 298 8.92 11.97 0.96
CA GLU A 298 10.01 12.90 1.28
C GLU A 298 11.03 12.11 2.10
N LEU A 299 12.15 11.74 1.49
CA LEU A 299 13.13 10.81 2.06
C LEU A 299 12.53 9.41 2.28
N GLN A 300 12.33 8.98 3.53
CA GLN A 300 11.88 7.64 3.87
C GLN A 300 10.39 7.53 4.21
N HIS A 301 9.69 8.66 4.34
CA HIS A 301 8.29 8.68 4.77
C HIS A 301 7.40 9.38 3.76
N PRO A 302 6.10 9.07 3.72
CA PRO A 302 5.18 9.70 2.80
C PRO A 302 5.15 11.22 2.99
N SER A 303 5.21 11.96 1.88
CA SER A 303 4.85 13.37 1.87
C SER A 303 3.36 13.56 2.20
N ARG A 304 2.92 14.80 2.45
CA ARG A 304 1.49 15.07 2.65
C ARG A 304 0.64 14.58 1.47
N ALA A 305 1.15 14.69 0.24
CA ALA A 305 0.48 14.17 -0.95
C ALA A 305 0.45 12.63 -0.96
N GLY A 306 1.52 11.99 -0.49
CA GLY A 306 1.57 10.55 -0.31
C GLY A 306 0.57 10.05 0.74
N HIS A 307 0.47 10.72 1.87
CA HIS A 307 -0.57 10.41 2.87
C HIS A 307 -1.99 10.57 2.31
N ARG A 308 -2.26 11.63 1.54
CA ARG A 308 -3.56 11.80 0.89
C ARG A 308 -3.84 10.66 -0.09
N HIS A 309 -2.83 10.26 -0.89
CA HIS A 309 -2.96 9.13 -1.81
C HIS A 309 -3.31 7.81 -1.08
N ILE A 310 -2.63 7.50 0.03
CA ILE A 310 -2.96 6.31 0.83
C ILE A 310 -4.42 6.38 1.32
N ALA A 311 -4.86 7.52 1.85
CA ALA A 311 -6.24 7.68 2.31
C ALA A 311 -7.25 7.52 1.16
N ASP A 312 -6.97 8.06 -0.03
CA ASP A 312 -7.83 7.91 -1.21
C ASP A 312 -7.94 6.44 -1.66
N LEU A 313 -6.83 5.69 -1.62
CA LEU A 313 -6.84 4.26 -1.93
C LEU A 313 -7.68 3.46 -0.92
N ILE A 314 -7.55 3.77 0.37
CA ILE A 314 -8.36 3.13 1.42
C ILE A 314 -9.83 3.46 1.19
N LEU A 315 -10.17 4.74 1.02
CA LEU A 315 -11.54 5.20 0.82
C LEU A 315 -12.19 4.52 -0.40
N ALA A 316 -11.46 4.44 -1.51
CA ALA A 316 -11.93 3.77 -2.73
C ALA A 316 -12.17 2.25 -2.55
N ALA A 317 -11.56 1.64 -1.52
CA ALA A 317 -11.68 0.21 -1.24
C ALA A 317 -12.72 -0.10 -0.14
N LEU A 318 -13.21 0.90 0.58
CA LEU A 318 -14.20 0.69 1.63
C LEU A 318 -15.59 0.43 1.07
N PRO A 319 -16.38 -0.48 1.70
CA PRO A 319 -17.75 -0.76 1.31
C PRO A 319 -18.67 0.47 1.33
N HIS A 320 -19.62 0.50 0.43
CA HIS A 320 -20.65 1.55 0.34
C HIS A 320 -21.96 1.10 0.99
N ALA A 321 -22.54 1.97 1.79
CA ALA A 321 -23.80 1.70 2.50
C ALA A 321 -25.01 1.54 1.57
N ASP A 322 -24.95 2.16 0.39
CA ASP A 322 -26.01 2.15 -0.62
C ASP A 322 -25.76 1.12 -1.74
N PHE A 323 -24.81 0.17 -1.54
CA PHE A 323 -24.60 -0.93 -2.47
C PHE A 323 -25.88 -1.76 -2.61
N PRO A 324 -26.48 -1.85 -3.81
CA PRO A 324 -27.86 -2.28 -3.93
C PRO A 324 -28.06 -3.80 -4.03
N TYR A 325 -26.98 -4.58 -4.28
CA TYR A 325 -27.12 -5.99 -4.67
C TYR A 325 -27.06 -6.92 -3.45
N ALA A 326 -28.23 -7.32 -2.97
CA ALA A 326 -28.38 -8.19 -1.79
C ALA A 326 -27.88 -9.63 -2.02
N ASP A 327 -27.69 -10.04 -3.29
CA ASP A 327 -27.19 -11.36 -3.68
C ASP A 327 -25.66 -11.43 -3.82
N VAL A 328 -24.96 -10.37 -3.41
CA VAL A 328 -23.48 -10.29 -3.34
C VAL A 328 -23.07 -10.17 -1.89
N GLU A 329 -22.45 -11.22 -1.36
CA GLU A 329 -22.05 -11.27 0.05
C GLU A 329 -20.89 -10.33 0.34
N LEU A 330 -21.04 -9.48 1.37
CA LEU A 330 -20.00 -8.59 1.87
C LEU A 330 -18.78 -9.41 2.29
N GLY A 331 -17.57 -9.01 1.85
CA GLY A 331 -16.34 -9.74 2.10
C GLY A 331 -16.08 -10.94 1.19
N SER A 332 -17.01 -11.29 0.29
CA SER A 332 -16.73 -12.31 -0.74
C SER A 332 -15.66 -11.82 -1.72
N LYS A 333 -14.97 -12.75 -2.39
CA LYS A 333 -13.94 -12.43 -3.38
C LYS A 333 -14.45 -11.54 -4.52
N GLU A 334 -15.71 -11.68 -4.85
CA GLU A 334 -16.38 -10.97 -5.93
C GLU A 334 -16.91 -9.60 -5.50
N TYR A 335 -17.17 -9.39 -4.21
CA TYR A 335 -17.84 -8.18 -3.70
C TYR A 335 -17.19 -6.91 -4.21
N ARG A 336 -15.88 -6.76 -4.01
CA ARG A 336 -15.15 -5.56 -4.41
C ARG A 336 -15.16 -5.31 -5.90
N ALA A 337 -14.97 -6.36 -6.68
CA ALA A 337 -15.00 -6.24 -8.13
C ALA A 337 -16.37 -5.77 -8.61
N ILE A 338 -17.44 -6.35 -8.05
CA ILE A 338 -18.80 -5.99 -8.39
C ILE A 338 -19.16 -4.59 -7.91
N GLU A 339 -18.76 -4.23 -6.69
CA GLU A 339 -18.96 -2.89 -6.14
C GLU A 339 -18.24 -1.84 -6.99
N TYR A 340 -16.97 -2.07 -7.35
CA TYR A 340 -16.23 -1.19 -8.24
C TYR A 340 -16.94 -1.00 -9.60
N MET A 341 -17.45 -2.09 -10.19
CA MET A 341 -18.20 -2.02 -11.44
C MET A 341 -19.47 -1.19 -11.29
N TRP A 342 -20.14 -1.27 -10.15
CA TRP A 342 -21.33 -0.49 -9.84
C TRP A 342 -20.99 0.98 -9.53
N VAL A 343 -19.98 1.25 -8.69
CA VAL A 343 -19.55 2.61 -8.32
C VAL A 343 -19.21 3.42 -9.56
N ASN A 344 -18.48 2.80 -10.49
CA ASN A 344 -18.01 3.45 -11.72
C ASN A 344 -19.00 3.30 -12.89
N ASP A 345 -20.21 2.81 -12.64
CA ASP A 345 -21.24 2.58 -13.64
C ASP A 345 -20.78 1.72 -14.84
N ILE A 346 -19.83 0.80 -14.63
CA ILE A 346 -19.25 -0.06 -15.67
C ILE A 346 -20.20 -1.22 -15.99
N MET A 347 -20.67 -1.92 -14.93
CA MET A 347 -21.63 -3.03 -15.07
C MET A 347 -22.84 -2.80 -14.17
N ALA A 348 -24.02 -2.78 -14.76
CA ALA A 348 -25.27 -2.73 -14.00
C ALA A 348 -25.65 -4.11 -13.46
N GLY A 349 -26.50 -4.17 -12.43
CA GLY A 349 -27.14 -5.41 -11.97
C GLY A 349 -28.02 -6.07 -13.03
N ALA A 350 -28.48 -7.27 -12.73
CA ALA A 350 -29.56 -7.92 -13.47
C ALA A 350 -30.91 -7.25 -13.17
N SER A 351 -31.03 -6.64 -11.99
CA SER A 351 -32.14 -5.78 -11.58
C SER A 351 -31.60 -4.64 -10.70
N GLU A 352 -32.47 -3.81 -10.15
CA GLU A 352 -32.11 -2.74 -9.21
C GLU A 352 -31.52 -3.29 -7.88
N THR A 353 -31.83 -4.52 -7.50
CA THR A 353 -31.44 -5.11 -6.21
C THR A 353 -30.66 -6.41 -6.32
N GLU A 354 -30.41 -6.91 -7.53
CA GLU A 354 -29.68 -8.15 -7.77
C GLU A 354 -28.63 -7.98 -8.85
N PHE A 355 -27.41 -8.42 -8.58
CA PHE A 355 -26.34 -8.49 -9.57
C PHE A 355 -26.40 -9.76 -10.39
N ALA A 356 -26.93 -10.85 -9.83
CA ALA A 356 -26.94 -12.20 -10.37
C ALA A 356 -25.53 -12.75 -10.67
N PRO A 357 -24.64 -12.86 -9.65
CA PRO A 357 -23.20 -13.14 -9.83
C PRO A 357 -22.93 -14.43 -10.59
N ASN A 358 -23.77 -15.43 -10.43
CA ASN A 358 -23.66 -16.75 -11.07
C ASN A 358 -24.35 -16.86 -12.45
N ALA A 359 -25.08 -15.85 -12.87
CA ALA A 359 -25.70 -15.83 -14.19
C ALA A 359 -24.65 -15.64 -15.30
N ALA A 360 -24.92 -16.22 -16.48
CA ALA A 360 -24.07 -15.99 -17.66
C ALA A 360 -24.13 -14.52 -18.08
N LEU A 361 -22.97 -13.94 -18.38
CA LEU A 361 -22.87 -12.60 -18.96
C LEU A 361 -23.20 -12.67 -20.45
N THR A 362 -23.96 -11.71 -20.96
CA THR A 362 -24.19 -11.58 -22.41
C THR A 362 -23.00 -10.87 -23.09
N LYS A 363 -22.82 -11.06 -24.39
CA LYS A 363 -21.80 -10.36 -25.17
C LYS A 363 -22.05 -8.87 -25.17
N GLY A 364 -23.30 -8.45 -25.33
CA GLY A 364 -23.64 -7.04 -25.27
C GLY A 364 -23.31 -6.40 -23.93
N ALA A 365 -23.54 -7.11 -22.80
CA ALA A 365 -23.15 -6.61 -21.49
C ALA A 365 -21.61 -6.50 -21.32
N LEU A 366 -20.85 -7.45 -21.88
CA LEU A 366 -19.40 -7.38 -21.90
C LEU A 366 -18.90 -6.22 -22.78
N GLU A 367 -19.41 -6.08 -23.99
CA GLU A 367 -19.05 -5.00 -24.91
C GLU A 367 -19.38 -3.63 -24.33
N ASN A 368 -20.52 -3.50 -23.66
CA ASN A 368 -20.94 -2.27 -22.99
C ASN A 368 -20.02 -1.94 -21.79
N ALA A 369 -19.62 -2.93 -21.00
CA ALA A 369 -18.66 -2.73 -19.92
C ALA A 369 -17.30 -2.24 -20.46
N LEU A 370 -16.82 -2.85 -21.53
CA LEU A 370 -15.56 -2.44 -22.19
C LEU A 370 -15.64 -1.05 -22.80
N ALA A 371 -16.76 -0.70 -23.46
CA ALA A 371 -16.98 0.64 -24.00
C ALA A 371 -16.94 1.70 -22.89
N LYS A 372 -17.61 1.45 -21.76
CA LYS A 372 -17.59 2.36 -20.61
C LYS A 372 -16.18 2.51 -20.02
N LEU A 373 -15.41 1.42 -19.92
CA LEU A 373 -14.01 1.48 -19.50
C LEU A 373 -13.14 2.31 -20.46
N ALA A 374 -13.46 2.30 -21.75
CA ALA A 374 -12.80 3.13 -22.75
C ALA A 374 -13.33 4.56 -22.83
N GLY A 375 -14.35 4.93 -22.04
CA GLY A 375 -15.02 6.23 -22.11
C GLY A 375 -15.92 6.40 -23.34
N GLU A 376 -16.38 5.27 -23.92
CA GLU A 376 -17.22 5.23 -25.13
C GLU A 376 -18.70 4.96 -24.77
N GLU A 377 -19.61 5.26 -25.72
CA GLU A 377 -21.03 4.96 -25.53
C GLU A 377 -21.31 3.43 -25.58
N ALA A 378 -22.04 2.95 -24.58
CA ALA A 378 -22.44 1.56 -24.42
C ALA A 378 -23.77 1.31 -25.17
N THR A 379 -23.71 0.75 -26.38
CA THR A 379 -24.89 0.60 -27.28
C THR A 379 -25.18 -0.84 -27.72
N SER A 380 -24.37 -1.83 -27.28
CA SER A 380 -24.54 -3.20 -27.71
C SER A 380 -25.78 -3.86 -27.08
N THR A 381 -26.53 -4.59 -27.90
CA THR A 381 -27.74 -5.32 -27.52
C THR A 381 -27.65 -6.83 -27.80
N ASP A 382 -26.40 -7.36 -27.99
CA ASP A 382 -26.20 -8.80 -28.24
C ASP A 382 -26.54 -9.60 -26.96
N ASP A 383 -27.61 -10.37 -27.01
CA ASP A 383 -28.12 -11.19 -25.92
C ASP A 383 -27.50 -12.61 -25.85
N THR A 384 -26.59 -12.95 -26.77
CA THR A 384 -25.88 -14.22 -26.74
C THR A 384 -24.86 -14.25 -25.60
N ASN A 385 -24.66 -15.44 -25.00
CA ASN A 385 -23.71 -15.56 -23.89
C ASN A 385 -22.27 -15.30 -24.31
N ALA A 386 -21.57 -14.45 -23.58
CA ALA A 386 -20.13 -14.29 -23.67
C ALA A 386 -19.42 -15.54 -23.14
N LYS A 387 -18.29 -15.86 -23.74
CA LYS A 387 -17.43 -16.96 -23.30
C LYS A 387 -16.22 -16.42 -22.57
N ARG A 388 -15.57 -17.21 -21.73
CA ARG A 388 -14.33 -16.85 -21.05
C ARG A 388 -13.26 -16.35 -22.01
N ILE A 389 -13.14 -16.97 -23.18
CA ILE A 389 -12.18 -16.54 -24.22
C ILE A 389 -12.49 -15.14 -24.78
N ASP A 390 -13.75 -14.70 -24.75
CA ASP A 390 -14.13 -13.39 -25.26
C ASP A 390 -13.60 -12.28 -24.33
N VAL A 391 -13.65 -12.48 -22.99
CA VAL A 391 -13.08 -11.56 -22.01
C VAL A 391 -11.55 -11.52 -22.13
N ILE A 392 -10.89 -12.68 -22.27
CA ILE A 392 -9.43 -12.74 -22.50
C ILE A 392 -9.03 -11.92 -23.71
N LYS A 393 -9.74 -12.12 -24.83
CA LYS A 393 -9.47 -11.39 -26.07
C LYS A 393 -9.69 -9.89 -25.90
N ALA A 394 -10.74 -9.50 -25.18
CA ALA A 394 -11.03 -8.10 -24.90
C ALA A 394 -9.92 -7.45 -24.09
N VAL A 395 -9.50 -8.08 -22.99
CA VAL A 395 -8.38 -7.61 -22.13
C VAL A 395 -7.07 -7.53 -22.91
N MET A 396 -6.78 -8.51 -23.78
CA MET A 396 -5.58 -8.47 -24.64
C MET A 396 -5.61 -7.40 -25.72
N ASN A 397 -6.80 -7.04 -26.20
CA ASN A 397 -6.98 -6.03 -27.24
C ASN A 397 -7.23 -4.63 -26.67
N ALA A 398 -7.61 -4.52 -25.41
CA ALA A 398 -7.79 -3.24 -24.72
C ALA A 398 -6.43 -2.54 -24.57
N GLY A 399 -6.27 -1.41 -25.26
CA GLY A 399 -5.04 -0.62 -25.27
C GLY A 399 -4.16 -0.96 -26.48
N GLU A 400 -4.45 -0.34 -27.63
CA GLU A 400 -3.57 -0.38 -28.81
C GLU A 400 -2.17 0.15 -28.47
N ASP A 401 -2.05 1.04 -27.48
CA ASP A 401 -0.81 1.65 -26.99
C ASP A 401 -0.10 0.84 -25.87
N ALA A 402 -0.73 -0.24 -25.38
CA ALA A 402 -0.12 -1.03 -24.32
C ALA A 402 1.09 -1.84 -24.82
N THR A 403 2.19 -1.84 -24.06
CA THR A 403 3.37 -2.63 -24.37
C THR A 403 3.05 -4.13 -24.40
N PHE A 404 3.85 -4.92 -25.13
CA PHE A 404 3.72 -6.38 -25.17
C PHE A 404 3.71 -7.00 -23.73
N MET A 405 4.50 -6.43 -22.83
CA MET A 405 4.57 -6.91 -21.43
C MET A 405 3.29 -6.64 -20.66
N ALA A 406 2.64 -5.49 -20.85
CA ALA A 406 1.35 -5.19 -20.22
C ALA A 406 0.25 -6.16 -20.70
N LYS A 407 0.22 -6.45 -22.00
CA LYS A 407 -0.72 -7.42 -22.59
C LYS A 407 -0.45 -8.85 -22.06
N LEU A 408 0.82 -9.22 -21.87
CA LEU A 408 1.19 -10.52 -21.32
C LEU A 408 0.78 -10.65 -19.84
N LYS A 409 0.96 -9.59 -19.03
CA LYS A 409 0.50 -9.56 -17.64
C LYS A 409 -1.02 -9.69 -17.55
N ALA A 410 -1.76 -8.94 -18.35
CA ALA A 410 -3.23 -9.02 -18.41
C ALA A 410 -3.73 -10.42 -18.81
N PHE A 411 -3.06 -11.06 -19.77
CA PHE A 411 -3.36 -12.44 -20.17
C PHE A 411 -3.06 -13.43 -19.03
N ALA A 412 -1.90 -13.30 -18.39
CA ALA A 412 -1.50 -14.16 -17.27
C ALA A 412 -2.51 -14.06 -16.13
N TYR A 413 -2.94 -12.84 -15.77
CA TYR A 413 -3.95 -12.60 -14.75
C TYR A 413 -5.30 -13.26 -15.08
N ALA A 414 -5.81 -13.08 -16.31
CA ALA A 414 -7.06 -13.71 -16.73
C ALA A 414 -6.97 -15.24 -16.69
N VAL A 415 -5.83 -15.81 -17.08
CA VAL A 415 -5.58 -17.26 -17.00
C VAL A 415 -5.52 -17.72 -15.55
N GLU A 416 -4.85 -17.01 -14.69
CA GLU A 416 -4.76 -17.28 -13.25
C GLU A 416 -6.13 -17.29 -12.58
N CYS A 417 -6.99 -16.30 -12.86
CA CYS A 417 -8.37 -16.29 -12.38
C CYS A 417 -9.15 -17.56 -12.74
N PHE A 418 -8.91 -18.13 -13.93
CA PHE A 418 -9.56 -19.37 -14.34
C PHE A 418 -8.93 -20.62 -13.76
N ILE A 419 -7.61 -20.63 -13.56
CA ILE A 419 -6.87 -21.72 -12.92
C ILE A 419 -7.31 -21.85 -11.46
N ASN A 420 -7.29 -20.76 -10.71
CA ASN A 420 -7.62 -20.73 -9.28
C ASN A 420 -9.07 -21.17 -9.00
N ASN A 421 -9.97 -21.02 -9.98
CA ASN A 421 -11.35 -21.49 -9.90
C ASN A 421 -11.59 -22.86 -10.58
N PHE A 422 -10.56 -23.60 -10.97
CA PHE A 422 -10.64 -24.89 -11.68
C PHE A 422 -11.51 -24.85 -12.95
N LYS A 423 -11.59 -23.72 -13.63
CA LYS A 423 -12.49 -23.51 -14.78
C LYS A 423 -11.72 -23.39 -16.09
N PHE A 424 -11.06 -24.47 -16.50
CA PHE A 424 -10.22 -24.50 -17.70
C PHE A 424 -10.97 -24.48 -19.05
N ASN A 425 -12.28 -24.48 -19.05
CA ASN A 425 -13.04 -24.45 -20.29
C ASN A 425 -13.29 -23.01 -20.80
N PHE A 426 -12.35 -22.51 -21.60
CA PHE A 426 -12.39 -21.18 -22.19
C PHE A 426 -13.54 -20.94 -23.16
N LEU A 427 -14.19 -21.99 -23.65
CA LEU A 427 -15.34 -21.90 -24.56
C LEU A 427 -16.68 -21.94 -23.83
N SER A 428 -16.69 -22.17 -22.51
CA SER A 428 -17.89 -22.09 -21.70
C SER A 428 -18.34 -20.63 -21.50
N PRO A 429 -19.65 -20.40 -21.25
CA PRO A 429 -20.14 -19.11 -20.81
C PRO A 429 -19.36 -18.62 -19.59
N ILE A 430 -19.08 -17.31 -19.55
CA ILE A 430 -18.52 -16.64 -18.37
C ILE A 430 -19.67 -16.14 -17.50
N THR A 431 -19.51 -16.19 -16.18
CA THR A 431 -20.48 -15.58 -15.27
C THR A 431 -20.25 -14.08 -15.13
N ARG A 432 -21.26 -13.37 -14.63
CA ARG A 432 -21.19 -11.93 -14.38
C ARG A 432 -20.12 -11.59 -13.34
N ALA A 433 -20.03 -12.36 -12.25
CA ALA A 433 -18.98 -12.18 -11.24
C ALA A 433 -17.58 -12.47 -11.78
N GLU A 434 -17.40 -13.57 -12.54
CA GLU A 434 -16.10 -13.85 -13.17
C GLU A 434 -15.63 -12.71 -14.07
N ALA A 435 -16.52 -12.13 -14.86
CA ALA A 435 -16.20 -11.01 -15.74
C ALA A 435 -15.85 -9.75 -14.92
N ALA A 436 -16.61 -9.44 -13.87
CA ALA A 436 -16.32 -8.31 -12.99
C ALA A 436 -14.93 -8.44 -12.34
N VAL A 437 -14.58 -9.62 -11.80
CA VAL A 437 -13.27 -9.88 -11.18
C VAL A 437 -12.13 -9.70 -12.19
N ILE A 438 -12.26 -10.23 -13.42
CA ILE A 438 -11.22 -10.10 -14.44
C ILE A 438 -11.05 -8.65 -14.90
N LEU A 439 -12.14 -7.94 -15.14
CA LEU A 439 -12.10 -6.53 -15.54
C LEU A 439 -11.53 -5.66 -14.41
N TYR A 440 -11.93 -5.90 -13.15
CA TYR A 440 -11.38 -5.20 -11.99
C TYR A 440 -9.87 -5.40 -11.85
N GLY A 441 -9.41 -6.64 -11.93
CA GLY A 441 -7.99 -6.95 -11.88
C GLY A 441 -7.20 -6.33 -13.05
N TYR A 442 -7.78 -6.31 -14.25
CA TYR A 442 -7.16 -5.66 -15.41
C TYR A 442 -6.97 -4.14 -15.23
N ILE A 443 -7.92 -3.46 -14.60
CA ILE A 443 -7.86 -2.02 -14.34
C ILE A 443 -6.77 -1.68 -13.30
N ASN A 444 -6.53 -2.59 -12.35
CA ASN A 444 -5.60 -2.39 -11.24
C ASN A 444 -4.22 -3.06 -11.46
N LEU A 445 -3.90 -3.49 -12.70
CA LEU A 445 -2.57 -3.94 -13.12
C LEU A 445 -1.68 -2.80 -13.58
#